data_cce99d4d72f6c2d7bf66bad37fac1cbf
#
_entry.id   cce99d4d72f6c2d7bf66bad37fac1cbf
#
_cell.length_a   1.000
_cell.length_b   1.000
_cell.length_c   1.000
_cell.angle_alpha   90.00
_cell.angle_beta   90.00
_cell.angle_gamma   90.00
#
_symmetry.space_group_name_H-M   'P 1'
#
loop_
_entity.id
_entity.type
_entity.pdbx_description
1 polymer ?
#
loop_
_entity_poly.entity_id
_entity_poly.type
_entity_poly.pdbx_seq_one_letter_code
_entity_poly.pdbx_strand_id
1 'polypeptide(L)'
;WMLFDPKGGYRKLLKSPLLKKGALMIAFILSMANIQTLHAESATGNLQNAVLPKESAEKFGELYILYNDRICPVQTFALDFCKKIYGARSYQGLTAEQVLSGWVFYGNIWASEPFIKIKSGEMKTAMNLPDYASLNTFFNREMGGYTIGQYVMEYYNGQQDKFHQQAADIDGKIRIILELREGVSLKVLPYTFTKNVKATKD
;
A
#
# COMPACT_ATOMS: atom_id res chain seq x y z
N TRP A 1 27.15 -17.00 -45.28
CA TRP A 1 27.95 -16.57 -46.45
C TRP A 1 27.38 -15.32 -47.12
N MET A 2 26.06 -15.14 -47.26
CA MET A 2 25.43 -13.94 -47.88
C MET A 2 25.63 -12.62 -47.11
N LEU A 3 25.92 -12.66 -45.85
CA LEU A 3 26.11 -11.44 -45.01
C LEU A 3 27.49 -10.79 -45.15
N PHE A 4 28.50 -11.51 -45.69
CA PHE A 4 29.89 -11.06 -45.79
C PHE A 4 30.39 -10.72 -47.21
N ASP A 5 29.49 -10.77 -48.22
CA ASP A 5 29.83 -10.40 -49.58
C ASP A 5 30.08 -8.86 -49.69
N PRO A 6 31.31 -8.41 -50.01
CA PRO A 6 31.63 -6.99 -50.09
C PRO A 6 30.91 -6.24 -51.21
N LYS A 7 30.30 -6.95 -52.18
CA LYS A 7 29.51 -6.38 -53.30
C LYS A 7 28.01 -6.59 -53.15
N GLY A 8 27.56 -7.22 -52.06
CA GLY A 8 26.17 -7.53 -51.82
C GLY A 8 25.31 -6.31 -51.56
N GLY A 9 24.08 -6.33 -52.10
CA GLY A 9 23.09 -5.25 -52.00
C GLY A 9 22.75 -4.81 -50.58
N TYR A 10 22.99 -5.68 -49.56
CA TYR A 10 22.76 -5.39 -48.12
C TYR A 10 23.61 -4.26 -47.58
N ARG A 11 24.85 -4.06 -48.05
CA ARG A 11 25.69 -2.94 -47.64
C ARG A 11 25.20 -1.60 -48.15
N LYS A 12 24.51 -1.59 -49.29
CA LYS A 12 23.87 -0.34 -49.79
C LYS A 12 22.63 0.02 -48.97
N LEU A 13 21.87 -0.96 -48.50
CA LEU A 13 20.73 -0.78 -47.61
C LEU A 13 21.16 -0.22 -46.24
N LEU A 14 22.25 -0.75 -45.66
CA LEU A 14 22.79 -0.26 -44.36
C LEU A 14 23.34 1.17 -44.42
N LYS A 15 23.72 1.65 -45.62
CA LYS A 15 24.18 3.02 -45.82
C LYS A 15 23.08 4.01 -46.21
N SER A 16 21.82 3.54 -46.34
CA SER A 16 20.71 4.41 -46.72
C SER A 16 20.37 5.40 -45.60
N PRO A 17 20.06 6.66 -45.93
CA PRO A 17 19.70 7.67 -44.92
C PRO A 17 18.41 7.35 -44.17
N LEU A 18 17.55 6.49 -44.75
CA LEU A 18 16.31 6.03 -44.11
C LEU A 18 16.59 5.07 -42.97
N LEU A 19 17.59 4.17 -43.08
CA LEU A 19 17.99 3.26 -41.99
C LEU A 19 18.68 4.00 -40.86
N LYS A 20 19.47 5.05 -41.15
CA LYS A 20 20.06 5.92 -40.10
C LYS A 20 19.00 6.68 -39.34
N LYS A 21 17.95 7.19 -39.98
CA LYS A 21 16.83 7.85 -39.31
C LYS A 21 16.00 6.85 -38.49
N GLY A 22 15.77 5.64 -39.00
CA GLY A 22 15.08 4.56 -38.27
C GLY A 22 15.86 4.06 -37.05
N ALA A 23 17.18 3.89 -37.14
CA ALA A 23 18.04 3.49 -36.04
C ALA A 23 18.10 4.56 -34.94
N LEU A 24 18.08 5.86 -35.30
CA LEU A 24 18.00 6.95 -34.34
C LEU A 24 16.63 7.00 -33.62
N MET A 25 15.54 6.72 -34.34
CA MET A 25 14.21 6.63 -33.73
C MET A 25 14.10 5.43 -32.77
N ILE A 26 14.64 4.27 -33.15
CA ILE A 26 14.67 3.08 -32.27
C ILE A 26 15.56 3.32 -31.05
N ALA A 27 16.71 3.97 -31.19
CA ALA A 27 17.57 4.36 -30.08
C ALA A 27 16.89 5.37 -29.13
N PHE A 28 16.08 6.29 -29.68
CA PHE A 28 15.33 7.28 -28.91
C PHE A 28 14.15 6.60 -28.13
N ILE A 29 13.46 5.65 -28.75
CA ILE A 29 12.39 4.86 -28.11
C ILE A 29 12.98 3.96 -27.01
N LEU A 30 14.13 3.32 -27.25
CA LEU A 30 14.84 2.52 -26.24
C LEU A 30 15.38 3.38 -25.08
N SER A 31 15.78 4.63 -25.30
CA SER A 31 16.19 5.54 -24.24
C SER A 31 15.00 6.03 -23.38
N MET A 32 13.81 6.16 -23.97
CA MET A 32 12.58 6.45 -23.22
C MET A 32 12.06 5.26 -22.40
N ALA A 33 12.33 4.02 -22.83
CA ALA A 33 11.96 2.82 -22.08
C ALA A 33 12.74 2.66 -20.75
N ASN A 34 13.90 3.31 -20.62
CA ASN A 34 14.69 3.26 -19.39
C ASN A 34 14.29 4.34 -18.33
N ILE A 35 13.33 5.21 -18.64
CA ILE A 35 12.88 6.25 -17.69
C ILE A 35 11.88 5.68 -16.65
N GLN A 36 11.32 4.51 -16.90
CA GLN A 36 10.33 3.91 -15.99
C GLN A 36 10.92 3.15 -14.80
N THR A 37 12.22 2.87 -14.77
CA THR A 37 12.87 2.17 -13.64
C THR A 37 13.36 3.10 -12.52
N LEU A 38 13.31 4.41 -12.71
CA LEU A 38 13.80 5.39 -11.71
C LEU A 38 12.75 5.76 -10.65
N HIS A 39 11.48 5.35 -10.79
CA HIS A 39 10.45 5.67 -9.81
C HIS A 39 10.20 4.60 -8.74
N ALA A 40 10.77 3.39 -8.87
CA ALA A 40 10.62 2.33 -7.88
C ALA A 40 11.62 2.45 -6.71
N GLU A 41 12.77 3.10 -6.92
CA GLU A 41 13.83 3.19 -5.92
C GLU A 41 13.66 4.35 -4.92
N SER A 42 12.89 5.37 -5.29
CA SER A 42 12.62 6.52 -4.41
C SER A 42 11.55 6.26 -3.35
N ALA A 43 10.66 5.28 -3.54
CA ALA A 43 9.60 4.97 -2.58
C ALA A 43 10.15 4.19 -1.38
N THR A 44 11.06 3.23 -1.61
CA THR A 44 11.59 2.35 -0.56
C THR A 44 12.48 3.07 0.46
N GLY A 45 13.28 4.06 0.00
CA GLY A 45 14.13 4.86 0.90
C GLY A 45 13.34 5.82 1.80
N ASN A 46 12.14 6.23 1.38
CA ASN A 46 11.30 7.17 2.12
C ASN A 46 10.48 6.46 3.22
N LEU A 47 10.10 5.20 3.02
CA LEU A 47 9.32 4.43 3.98
C LEU A 47 10.12 4.01 5.22
N GLN A 48 11.39 3.64 5.06
CA GLN A 48 12.24 3.29 6.19
C GLN A 48 12.45 4.47 7.15
N ASN A 49 12.40 5.70 6.64
CA ASN A 49 12.46 6.92 7.44
C ASN A 49 11.09 7.32 8.04
N ALA A 50 10.01 6.70 7.58
CA ALA A 50 8.64 6.95 8.01
C ALA A 50 8.07 5.82 8.89
N VAL A 51 8.93 5.19 9.69
CA VAL A 51 8.59 4.20 10.71
C VAL A 51 9.51 4.37 11.91
N LEU A 52 9.13 3.79 13.05
CA LEU A 52 10.05 3.71 14.17
C LEU A 52 11.20 2.73 13.87
N PRO A 53 12.42 2.98 14.39
CA PRO A 53 13.49 1.98 14.40
C PRO A 53 12.99 0.67 15.00
N LYS A 54 13.52 -0.46 14.52
CA LYS A 54 13.02 -1.81 14.88
C LYS A 54 12.90 -2.01 16.40
N GLU A 55 13.95 -1.68 17.15
CA GLU A 55 13.95 -1.81 18.63
C GLU A 55 12.87 -0.96 19.29
N SER A 56 12.65 0.27 18.80
CA SER A 56 11.61 1.16 19.32
C SER A 56 10.22 0.66 18.97
N ALA A 57 10.04 0.10 17.77
CA ALA A 57 8.79 -0.50 17.33
C ALA A 57 8.46 -1.77 18.13
N GLU A 58 9.45 -2.59 18.48
CA GLU A 58 9.28 -3.76 19.36
C GLU A 58 8.79 -3.32 20.75
N LYS A 59 9.44 -2.32 21.37
CA LYS A 59 9.00 -1.77 22.65
C LYS A 59 7.59 -1.14 22.59
N PHE A 60 7.27 -0.47 21.49
CA PHE A 60 5.91 0.02 21.23
C PHE A 60 4.91 -1.14 21.14
N GLY A 61 5.30 -2.25 20.53
CA GLY A 61 4.52 -3.49 20.44
C GLY A 61 4.22 -4.16 21.77
N GLU A 62 5.07 -3.95 22.80
CA GLU A 62 4.89 -4.51 24.15
C GLU A 62 3.85 -3.76 24.99
N LEU A 63 3.46 -2.53 24.61
CA LEU A 63 2.42 -1.78 25.32
C LEU A 63 1.11 -2.55 25.34
N TYR A 64 0.40 -2.53 26.44
CA TYR A 64 -0.90 -3.17 26.56
C TYR A 64 -2.03 -2.23 26.14
N ILE A 65 -2.96 -2.78 25.37
CA ILE A 65 -4.16 -2.10 24.89
C ILE A 65 -5.41 -2.94 25.19
N LEU A 66 -6.55 -2.29 25.21
CA LEU A 66 -7.85 -2.97 25.13
C LEU A 66 -8.22 -3.16 23.67
N TYR A 67 -8.24 -4.41 23.20
CA TYR A 67 -8.58 -4.76 21.83
C TYR A 67 -9.48 -6.00 21.82
N ASN A 68 -10.64 -5.93 21.14
CA ASN A 68 -11.65 -6.99 21.10
C ASN A 68 -12.02 -7.49 22.53
N ASP A 69 -12.30 -6.55 23.44
CA ASP A 69 -12.66 -6.79 24.83
C ASP A 69 -11.62 -7.59 25.64
N ARG A 70 -10.36 -7.58 25.19
CA ARG A 70 -9.25 -8.24 25.85
C ARG A 70 -8.06 -7.30 25.99
N ILE A 71 -7.35 -7.45 27.11
CA ILE A 71 -6.06 -6.79 27.30
C ILE A 71 -5.01 -7.61 26.54
N CYS A 72 -4.37 -7.01 25.55
CA CYS A 72 -3.33 -7.66 24.76
C CYS A 72 -2.23 -6.66 24.37
N PRO A 73 -1.03 -7.14 24.00
CA PRO A 73 0.02 -6.28 23.47
C PRO A 73 -0.40 -5.60 22.16
N VAL A 74 0.11 -4.38 21.91
CA VAL A 74 -0.04 -3.66 20.64
C VAL A 74 0.41 -4.52 19.46
N GLN A 75 1.41 -5.38 19.64
CA GLN A 75 1.86 -6.33 18.63
C GLN A 75 0.72 -7.19 18.07
N THR A 76 -0.21 -7.64 18.93
CA THR A 76 -1.37 -8.45 18.48
C THR A 76 -2.24 -7.65 17.51
N PHE A 77 -2.55 -6.40 17.86
CA PHE A 77 -3.29 -5.50 16.98
C PHE A 77 -2.52 -5.19 15.69
N ALA A 78 -1.20 -4.96 15.78
CA ALA A 78 -0.36 -4.68 14.62
C ALA A 78 -0.38 -5.83 13.60
N LEU A 79 -0.28 -7.08 14.07
CA LEU A 79 -0.35 -8.27 13.22
C LEU A 79 -1.72 -8.42 12.55
N ASP A 80 -2.80 -8.20 13.29
CA ASP A 80 -4.17 -8.26 12.76
C ASP A 80 -4.44 -7.13 11.77
N PHE A 81 -3.97 -5.91 12.07
CA PHE A 81 -4.03 -4.76 11.18
C PHE A 81 -3.36 -5.04 9.84
N CYS A 82 -2.09 -5.46 9.85
CA CYS A 82 -1.35 -5.80 8.63
C CYS A 82 -2.05 -6.91 7.83
N LYS A 83 -2.48 -7.98 8.50
CA LYS A 83 -3.16 -9.09 7.86
C LYS A 83 -4.51 -8.67 7.25
N LYS A 84 -5.27 -7.82 7.91
CA LYS A 84 -6.60 -7.37 7.46
C LYS A 84 -6.50 -6.39 6.29
N ILE A 85 -5.57 -5.44 6.34
CA ILE A 85 -5.45 -4.38 5.33
C ILE A 85 -4.62 -4.84 4.14
N TYR A 86 -3.40 -5.35 4.39
CA TYR A 86 -2.44 -5.74 3.36
C TYR A 86 -2.54 -7.22 2.97
N GLY A 87 -2.93 -8.09 3.90
CA GLY A 87 -3.03 -9.53 3.68
C GLY A 87 -1.82 -10.35 4.10
N ALA A 88 -0.78 -9.74 4.67
CA ALA A 88 0.40 -10.38 5.22
C ALA A 88 0.74 -9.80 6.60
N ARG A 89 1.68 -10.42 7.32
CA ARG A 89 2.10 -9.97 8.66
C ARG A 89 3.27 -8.98 8.65
N SER A 90 3.81 -8.68 7.48
CA SER A 90 4.93 -7.77 7.26
C SER A 90 4.72 -7.03 5.95
N TYR A 91 5.40 -5.91 5.74
CA TYR A 91 5.33 -5.09 4.55
C TYR A 91 6.71 -4.63 4.14
N GLN A 92 7.17 -5.01 2.93
CA GLN A 92 8.47 -4.58 2.36
C GLN A 92 9.65 -4.71 3.35
N GLY A 93 9.72 -5.81 4.09
CA GLY A 93 10.78 -6.06 5.08
C GLY A 93 10.55 -5.40 6.46
N LEU A 94 9.50 -4.58 6.61
CA LEU A 94 9.11 -3.96 7.88
C LEU A 94 8.28 -4.95 8.72
N THR A 95 8.48 -4.96 10.03
CA THR A 95 7.64 -5.72 10.98
C THR A 95 6.25 -5.09 11.10
N ALA A 96 5.29 -5.83 11.63
CA ALA A 96 3.93 -5.32 11.83
C ALA A 96 3.90 -4.08 12.76
N GLU A 97 4.74 -4.07 13.79
CA GLU A 97 4.89 -2.97 14.74
C GLU A 97 5.48 -1.73 14.05
N GLN A 98 6.45 -1.91 13.15
CA GLN A 98 6.98 -0.82 12.34
C GLN A 98 5.91 -0.24 11.41
N VAL A 99 5.16 -1.10 10.72
CA VAL A 99 4.05 -0.67 9.85
C VAL A 99 2.99 0.09 10.65
N LEU A 100 2.58 -0.44 11.80
CA LEU A 100 1.61 0.23 12.66
C LEU A 100 2.12 1.60 13.12
N SER A 101 3.39 1.68 13.56
CA SER A 101 4.02 2.94 13.95
C SER A 101 4.06 3.96 12.79
N GLY A 102 4.28 3.47 11.57
CA GLY A 102 4.23 4.29 10.36
C GLY A 102 2.87 4.94 10.16
N TRP A 103 1.80 4.17 10.27
CA TRP A 103 0.45 4.70 10.14
C TRP A 103 0.06 5.66 11.28
N VAL A 104 0.52 5.42 12.51
CA VAL A 104 0.23 6.27 13.67
C VAL A 104 0.99 7.59 13.62
N PHE A 105 2.30 7.55 13.36
CA PHE A 105 3.16 8.73 13.49
C PHE A 105 3.44 9.45 12.17
N TYR A 106 3.39 8.72 11.05
CA TYR A 106 3.72 9.22 9.72
C TYR A 106 2.59 9.02 8.71
N GLY A 107 1.34 9.04 9.18
CA GLY A 107 0.15 8.70 8.41
C GLY A 107 -0.02 9.45 7.08
N ASN A 108 0.53 10.66 6.94
CA ASN A 108 0.47 11.41 5.67
C ASN A 108 1.37 10.79 4.58
N ILE A 109 2.55 10.27 4.97
CA ILE A 109 3.45 9.56 4.06
C ILE A 109 2.82 8.22 3.69
N TRP A 110 2.34 7.49 4.69
CA TRP A 110 1.70 6.18 4.51
C TRP A 110 0.40 6.24 3.72
N ALA A 111 -0.30 7.37 3.71
CA ALA A 111 -1.52 7.55 2.91
C ALA A 111 -1.29 7.43 1.39
N SER A 112 -0.06 7.63 0.92
CA SER A 112 0.32 7.45 -0.49
C SER A 112 0.79 6.04 -0.81
N GLU A 113 1.03 5.19 0.21
CA GLU A 113 1.54 3.84 0.02
C GLU A 113 0.44 2.86 -0.45
N PRO A 114 0.75 1.96 -1.41
CA PRO A 114 -0.19 0.96 -1.91
C PRO A 114 -0.34 -0.20 -0.91
N PHE A 115 -0.94 0.09 0.23
CA PHE A 115 -1.04 -0.84 1.36
C PHE A 115 -2.39 -1.56 1.47
N ILE A 116 -3.45 -1.01 0.86
CA ILE A 116 -4.80 -1.58 0.94
C ILE A 116 -4.98 -2.63 -0.14
N LYS A 117 -5.04 -3.90 0.25
CA LYS A 117 -5.28 -5.02 -0.66
C LYS A 117 -6.70 -4.99 -1.21
N ILE A 118 -6.82 -4.97 -2.54
CA ILE A 118 -8.08 -5.01 -3.27
C ILE A 118 -8.34 -6.45 -3.72
N LYS A 119 -9.48 -7.01 -3.32
CA LYS A 119 -9.89 -8.33 -3.80
C LYS A 119 -10.30 -8.25 -5.27
N SER A 120 -10.01 -9.31 -6.04
CA SER A 120 -10.51 -9.42 -7.41
C SER A 120 -12.03 -9.45 -7.42
N GLY A 121 -12.66 -8.73 -8.38
CA GLY A 121 -14.10 -8.68 -8.53
C GLY A 121 -14.57 -7.51 -9.37
N GLU A 122 -15.88 -7.35 -9.43
CA GLU A 122 -16.55 -6.40 -10.32
C GLU A 122 -16.15 -4.95 -10.05
N MET A 123 -16.10 -4.54 -8.79
CA MET A 123 -15.71 -3.19 -8.41
C MET A 123 -14.26 -2.85 -8.79
N LYS A 124 -13.34 -3.80 -8.59
CA LYS A 124 -11.95 -3.61 -9.00
C LYS A 124 -11.84 -3.34 -10.49
N THR A 125 -12.59 -4.09 -11.32
CA THR A 125 -12.61 -3.93 -12.76
C THR A 125 -13.29 -2.62 -13.17
N ALA A 126 -14.46 -2.31 -12.62
CA ALA A 126 -15.22 -1.12 -12.96
C ALA A 126 -14.49 0.18 -12.61
N MET A 127 -13.79 0.23 -11.49
CA MET A 127 -13.02 1.39 -11.05
C MET A 127 -11.54 1.35 -11.46
N ASN A 128 -11.13 0.33 -12.23
CA ASN A 128 -9.73 0.12 -12.66
C ASN A 128 -8.74 0.20 -11.49
N LEU A 129 -9.07 -0.45 -10.37
CA LEU A 129 -8.23 -0.44 -9.17
C LEU A 129 -7.07 -1.45 -9.30
N PRO A 130 -5.86 -1.11 -8.80
CA PRO A 130 -4.74 -2.04 -8.73
C PRO A 130 -4.99 -3.14 -7.68
N ASP A 131 -4.10 -4.15 -7.60
CA ASP A 131 -4.15 -5.18 -6.55
C ASP A 131 -3.96 -4.60 -5.14
N TYR A 132 -3.18 -3.54 -5.04
CA TYR A 132 -2.95 -2.76 -3.84
C TYR A 132 -3.14 -1.29 -4.14
N ALA A 133 -4.02 -0.63 -3.42
CA ALA A 133 -4.31 0.79 -3.55
C ALA A 133 -3.80 1.57 -2.34
N SER A 134 -3.53 2.85 -2.54
CA SER A 134 -3.21 3.77 -1.46
C SER A 134 -4.50 4.34 -0.83
N LEU A 135 -4.40 4.87 0.38
CA LEU A 135 -5.53 5.57 0.99
C LEU A 135 -5.96 6.76 0.12
N ASN A 136 -5.00 7.49 -0.44
CA ASN A 136 -5.25 8.65 -1.30
C ASN A 136 -6.02 8.30 -2.58
N THR A 137 -5.97 7.06 -3.06
CA THR A 137 -6.76 6.60 -4.22
C THR A 137 -8.26 6.78 -4.00
N PHE A 138 -8.73 6.67 -2.76
CA PHE A 138 -10.15 6.76 -2.40
C PHE A 138 -10.61 8.16 -2.00
N PHE A 139 -9.69 9.13 -1.91
CA PHE A 139 -10.00 10.50 -1.54
C PHE A 139 -9.52 11.46 -2.64
N ASN A 140 -10.42 11.83 -3.52
CA ASN A 140 -10.15 12.80 -4.60
C ASN A 140 -11.01 14.05 -4.41
N ARG A 141 -10.34 15.18 -4.18
CA ARG A 141 -11.04 16.49 -4.00
C ARG A 141 -11.77 16.93 -5.27
N GLU A 142 -11.25 16.59 -6.44
CA GLU A 142 -11.84 16.97 -7.73
C GLU A 142 -13.11 16.16 -8.04
N MET A 143 -13.21 14.93 -7.52
CA MET A 143 -14.36 14.04 -7.74
C MET A 143 -15.36 14.03 -6.57
N GLY A 144 -15.37 15.03 -5.71
CA GLY A 144 -16.32 15.14 -4.62
C GLY A 144 -15.92 14.45 -3.32
N GLY A 145 -14.64 14.13 -3.12
CA GLY A 145 -14.10 13.62 -1.86
C GLY A 145 -13.96 12.11 -1.83
N TYR A 146 -14.86 11.39 -1.15
CA TYR A 146 -14.74 9.93 -0.97
C TYR A 146 -15.34 9.18 -2.18
N THR A 147 -14.48 8.58 -3.01
CA THR A 147 -14.86 8.06 -4.34
C THR A 147 -15.80 6.87 -4.31
N ILE A 148 -15.77 6.06 -3.26
CA ILE A 148 -16.63 4.87 -3.12
C ILE A 148 -17.82 5.11 -2.18
N GLY A 149 -17.97 6.31 -1.64
CA GLY A 149 -18.95 6.62 -0.61
C GLY A 149 -20.39 6.32 -1.00
N GLN A 150 -20.77 6.60 -2.26
CA GLN A 150 -22.10 6.29 -2.78
C GLN A 150 -22.38 4.80 -2.75
N TYR A 151 -21.46 3.96 -3.24
CA TYR A 151 -21.63 2.50 -3.28
C TYR A 151 -21.69 1.88 -1.88
N VAL A 152 -20.94 2.42 -0.94
CA VAL A 152 -21.00 2.02 0.47
C VAL A 152 -22.37 2.35 1.07
N MET A 153 -22.91 3.53 0.77
CA MET A 153 -24.24 3.95 1.23
C MET A 153 -25.34 3.06 0.64
N GLU A 154 -25.25 2.75 -0.66
CA GLU A 154 -26.18 1.86 -1.35
C GLU A 154 -26.16 0.44 -0.74
N TYR A 155 -24.97 -0.08 -0.37
CA TYR A 155 -24.85 -1.35 0.34
C TYR A 155 -25.61 -1.37 1.66
N TYR A 156 -25.42 -0.33 2.49
CA TYR A 156 -26.13 -0.24 3.77
C TYR A 156 -27.62 0.03 3.63
N ASN A 157 -28.04 0.58 2.50
CA ASN A 157 -29.47 0.77 2.15
C ASN A 157 -30.13 -0.47 1.53
N GLY A 158 -29.40 -1.60 1.44
CA GLY A 158 -29.95 -2.88 1.03
C GLY A 158 -29.50 -3.42 -0.33
N GLN A 159 -28.67 -2.70 -1.08
CA GLN A 159 -28.05 -3.20 -2.31
C GLN A 159 -26.83 -4.10 -2.00
N GLN A 160 -27.10 -5.36 -1.66
CA GLN A 160 -26.08 -6.30 -1.18
C GLN A 160 -25.54 -7.24 -2.29
N ASP A 161 -25.42 -6.75 -3.52
CA ASP A 161 -24.73 -7.46 -4.58
C ASP A 161 -23.20 -7.48 -4.38
N LYS A 162 -22.50 -8.26 -5.20
CA LYS A 162 -21.04 -8.45 -5.08
C LYS A 162 -20.23 -7.16 -5.24
N PHE A 163 -20.69 -6.25 -6.09
CA PHE A 163 -20.04 -4.97 -6.33
C PHE A 163 -20.09 -4.09 -5.07
N HIS A 164 -21.31 -3.89 -4.51
CA HIS A 164 -21.51 -3.08 -3.30
C HIS A 164 -20.88 -3.72 -2.06
N GLN A 165 -20.91 -5.06 -1.96
CA GLN A 165 -20.21 -5.77 -0.90
C GLN A 165 -18.70 -5.53 -0.94
N GLN A 166 -18.10 -5.46 -2.13
CA GLN A 166 -16.68 -5.12 -2.27
C GLN A 166 -16.39 -3.67 -1.86
N ALA A 167 -17.29 -2.73 -2.16
CA ALA A 167 -17.19 -1.36 -1.69
C ALA A 167 -17.18 -1.30 -0.15
N ALA A 168 -18.10 -2.01 0.50
CA ALA A 168 -18.17 -2.10 1.96
C ALA A 168 -16.93 -2.78 2.57
N ASP A 169 -16.36 -3.81 1.93
CA ASP A 169 -15.11 -4.45 2.36
C ASP A 169 -13.92 -3.46 2.34
N ILE A 170 -13.82 -2.64 1.28
CA ILE A 170 -12.77 -1.61 1.15
C ILE A 170 -13.00 -0.50 2.19
N ASP A 171 -14.23 -0.02 2.33
CA ASP A 171 -14.61 0.98 3.35
C ASP A 171 -14.23 0.52 4.75
N GLY A 172 -14.50 -0.73 5.10
CA GLY A 172 -14.13 -1.31 6.38
C GLY A 172 -12.61 -1.27 6.65
N LYS A 173 -11.78 -1.43 5.62
CA LYS A 173 -10.32 -1.29 5.75
C LYS A 173 -9.90 0.16 5.91
N ILE A 174 -10.48 1.06 5.12
CA ILE A 174 -10.23 2.49 5.18
C ILE A 174 -10.61 3.04 6.56
N ARG A 175 -11.76 2.64 7.09
CA ARG A 175 -12.23 3.04 8.42
C ARG A 175 -11.24 2.66 9.51
N ILE A 176 -10.70 1.43 9.50
CA ILE A 176 -9.69 1.01 10.47
C ILE A 176 -8.44 1.90 10.40
N ILE A 177 -8.00 2.27 9.19
CA ILE A 177 -6.85 3.18 9.01
C ILE A 177 -7.16 4.57 9.59
N LEU A 178 -8.34 5.11 9.31
CA LEU A 178 -8.75 6.43 9.81
C LEU A 178 -8.89 6.45 11.34
N GLU A 179 -9.54 5.46 11.93
CA GLU A 179 -9.66 5.29 13.37
C GLU A 179 -8.29 5.16 14.07
N LEU A 180 -7.34 4.48 13.41
CA LEU A 180 -5.98 4.37 13.89
C LEU A 180 -5.27 5.73 13.90
N ARG A 181 -5.42 6.50 12.81
CA ARG A 181 -4.83 7.85 12.68
C ARG A 181 -5.42 8.87 13.67
N GLU A 182 -6.69 8.71 14.01
CA GLU A 182 -7.38 9.52 15.01
C GLU A 182 -7.07 9.08 16.44
N GLY A 183 -6.31 7.99 16.62
CA GLY A 183 -5.96 7.44 17.95
C GLY A 183 -7.09 6.70 18.64
N VAL A 184 -8.23 6.50 17.99
CA VAL A 184 -9.41 5.85 18.58
C VAL A 184 -9.17 4.37 18.83
N SER A 185 -8.42 3.71 17.94
CA SER A 185 -8.17 2.25 18.00
C SER A 185 -7.14 1.85 19.06
N LEU A 186 -6.27 2.75 19.50
CA LEU A 186 -5.18 2.47 20.44
C LEU A 186 -5.52 2.97 21.85
N LYS A 187 -6.35 2.23 22.56
CA LYS A 187 -6.65 2.51 23.98
C LYS A 187 -5.56 1.90 24.84
N VAL A 188 -4.44 2.62 24.97
CA VAL A 188 -3.29 2.18 25.77
C VAL A 188 -3.64 2.19 27.25
N LEU A 189 -3.37 1.08 27.93
CA LEU A 189 -3.57 0.97 29.37
C LEU A 189 -2.37 1.58 30.13
N PRO A 190 -2.61 2.35 31.21
CA PRO A 190 -1.52 2.90 31.98
C PRO A 190 -0.71 1.79 32.67
N TYR A 191 0.61 1.98 32.76
CA TYR A 191 1.55 1.01 33.35
C TYR A 191 1.16 0.59 34.79
N THR A 192 0.62 1.49 35.57
CA THR A 192 0.15 1.20 36.93
C THR A 192 -0.97 0.16 36.97
N PHE A 193 -1.85 0.15 35.98
CA PHE A 193 -2.92 -0.84 35.87
C PHE A 193 -2.38 -2.25 35.60
N THR A 194 -1.38 -2.39 34.71
CA THR A 194 -0.77 -3.69 34.40
C THR A 194 0.02 -4.27 35.56
N LYS A 195 0.66 -3.41 36.37
CA LYS A 195 1.41 -3.83 37.56
C LYS A 195 0.48 -4.37 38.67
N ASN A 196 -0.68 -3.75 38.86
CA ASN A 196 -1.67 -4.20 39.84
C ASN A 196 -2.34 -5.52 39.46
N VAL A 197 -2.53 -5.79 38.14
CA VAL A 197 -3.09 -7.06 37.67
C VAL A 197 -2.13 -8.24 37.94
N LYS A 198 -0.81 -8.01 37.89
CA LYS A 198 0.19 -9.04 38.26
C LYS A 198 0.23 -9.31 39.76
N ALA A 199 0.07 -8.28 40.59
CA ALA A 199 0.08 -8.41 42.04
C ALA A 199 -1.14 -9.14 42.60
N THR A 200 -2.24 -9.24 41.85
CA THR A 200 -3.48 -9.93 42.26
C THR A 200 -3.46 -11.43 41.93
N LYS A 201 -2.40 -11.94 41.30
CA LYS A 201 -2.24 -13.36 40.93
C LYS A 201 -1.27 -14.14 41.80
N ASP A 202 -0.57 -13.48 42.72
CA ASP A 202 0.30 -14.05 43.77
C ASP A 202 -0.43 -14.06 45.10
#